data_96ac6bf18d0f13a4415e9d0430e4c449
#
_entry.id   96ac6bf18d0f13a4415e9d0430e4c449
#
_cell.length_a   1.000
_cell.length_b   1.000
_cell.length_c   1.000
_cell.angle_alpha   90.00
_cell.angle_beta   90.00
_cell.angle_gamma   90.00
#
_symmetry.space_group_name_H-M   'P 1'
#
loop_
_entity.id
_entity.type
_entity.pdbx_description
1 polymer ?
#
loop_
_entity_poly.entity_id
_entity_poly.type
_entity_poly.pdbx_seq_one_letter_code
_entity_poly.pdbx_strand_id
1 'polypeptide(L)'
;MLLGRDRERRELDDALAGARLNRSAIVVVTGEVGIGKTMLLEDASGRAHAAGMRVLHARGIESEARVPFAGLLELLRPALFALERIPAPQRAALEGALALRPATAQERFAVGAATLSLLAAYAEDAPVAAFVDDAHWLDGSSADALLFAMRRFVADPIAVVVAVRQGEPSFVDDADLPTLQVRGLDRD
;
A
#
# COMPACT_ATOMS: atom_id res chain seq x y z
N MET A 1 23.16 -0.56 3.31
CA MET A 1 23.02 0.67 4.13
C MET A 1 22.75 1.83 3.17
N LEU A 2 21.60 2.51 3.31
CA LEU A 2 21.26 3.68 2.49
C LEU A 2 22.03 4.90 3.03
N LEU A 3 23.07 5.34 2.33
CA LEU A 3 23.82 6.53 2.68
C LEU A 3 23.06 7.79 2.21
N GLY A 4 23.06 8.85 3.03
CA GLY A 4 22.49 10.15 2.66
C GLY A 4 20.96 10.21 2.56
N ARG A 5 20.23 9.28 3.19
CA ARG A 5 18.76 9.20 3.17
C ARG A 5 18.13 9.30 4.58
N ASP A 6 18.83 9.98 5.49
CA ASP A 6 18.40 10.02 6.90
C ASP A 6 17.08 10.78 7.12
N ARG A 7 16.77 11.75 6.25
CA ARG A 7 15.49 12.46 6.29
C ARG A 7 14.36 11.56 5.86
N GLU A 8 14.50 10.94 4.67
CA GLU A 8 13.48 10.06 4.10
C GLU A 8 13.23 8.84 5.00
N ARG A 9 14.30 8.30 5.58
CA ARG A 9 14.18 7.19 6.57
C ARG A 9 13.39 7.60 7.79
N ARG A 10 13.67 8.78 8.36
CA ARG A 10 12.93 9.29 9.54
C ARG A 10 11.44 9.47 9.24
N GLU A 11 11.08 10.06 8.10
CA GLU A 11 9.68 10.24 7.71
C GLU A 11 8.93 8.90 7.60
N LEU A 12 9.59 7.87 7.04
CA LEU A 12 9.01 6.52 6.99
C LEU A 12 8.96 5.86 8.38
N ASP A 13 9.98 6.05 9.22
CA ASP A 13 9.98 5.54 10.59
C ASP A 13 8.88 6.17 11.45
N ASP A 14 8.61 7.46 11.27
CA ASP A 14 7.51 8.17 11.95
C ASP A 14 6.14 7.59 11.53
N ALA A 15 5.96 7.27 10.25
CA ALA A 15 4.75 6.62 9.76
C ALA A 15 4.58 5.21 10.36
N LEU A 16 5.64 4.40 10.37
CA LEU A 16 5.63 3.06 10.97
C LEU A 16 5.39 3.10 12.48
N ALA A 17 6.01 4.05 13.17
CA ALA A 17 5.81 4.28 14.60
C ALA A 17 4.37 4.74 14.89
N GLY A 18 3.80 5.59 14.04
CA GLY A 18 2.39 5.99 14.12
C GLY A 18 1.44 4.80 14.09
N ALA A 19 1.61 3.90 13.12
CA ALA A 19 0.80 2.69 13.00
C ALA A 19 0.89 1.80 14.24
N ARG A 20 2.07 1.64 14.82
CA ARG A 20 2.28 0.89 16.08
C ARG A 20 1.57 1.52 17.27
N LEU A 21 1.19 2.78 17.19
CA LEU A 21 0.43 3.52 18.20
C LEU A 21 -1.05 3.71 17.80
N ASN A 22 -1.59 2.84 16.93
CA ASN A 22 -2.96 2.89 16.42
C ASN A 22 -3.29 4.23 15.72
N ARG A 23 -2.34 4.80 15.01
CA ARG A 23 -2.54 5.97 14.15
C ARG A 23 -2.17 5.60 12.74
N SER A 24 -3.17 5.49 11.89
CA SER A 24 -2.94 5.18 10.50
C SER A 24 -2.04 6.23 9.83
N ALA A 25 -1.13 5.77 8.98
CA ALA A 25 -0.24 6.64 8.25
C ALA A 25 -0.19 6.22 6.78
N ILE A 26 -0.21 7.22 5.89
CA ILE A 26 -0.06 7.01 4.45
C ILE A 26 1.05 7.94 3.98
N VAL A 27 2.01 7.41 3.22
CA VAL A 27 3.11 8.18 2.65
C VAL A 27 3.27 7.83 1.19
N VAL A 28 3.19 8.84 0.32
CA VAL A 28 3.52 8.71 -1.10
C VAL A 28 4.99 9.09 -1.30
N VAL A 29 5.79 8.14 -1.77
CA VAL A 29 7.21 8.35 -2.09
C VAL A 29 7.35 8.64 -3.58
N THR A 30 7.71 9.86 -3.94
CA THR A 30 7.89 10.29 -5.34
C THR A 30 9.34 10.63 -5.65
N GLY A 31 9.76 10.42 -6.89
CA GLY A 31 11.10 10.77 -7.36
C GLY A 31 11.41 10.18 -8.73
N GLU A 32 12.53 10.60 -9.31
CA GLU A 32 12.97 10.17 -10.64
C GLU A 32 13.26 8.66 -10.71
N VAL A 33 13.40 8.17 -11.94
CA VAL A 33 13.83 6.78 -12.21
C VAL A 33 15.22 6.55 -11.64
N GLY A 34 15.42 5.40 -10.97
CA GLY A 34 16.74 5.03 -10.44
C GLY A 34 17.19 5.80 -9.21
N ILE A 35 16.37 6.72 -8.66
CA ILE A 35 16.74 7.56 -7.51
C ILE A 35 16.84 6.77 -6.18
N GLY A 36 16.42 5.50 -6.16
CA GLY A 36 16.51 4.63 -4.98
C GLY A 36 15.23 4.48 -4.18
N LYS A 37 14.03 4.73 -4.78
CA LYS A 37 12.74 4.53 -4.11
C LYS A 37 12.55 3.08 -3.64
N THR A 38 12.76 2.11 -4.51
CA THR A 38 12.68 0.68 -4.18
C THR A 38 13.56 0.32 -2.99
N MET A 39 14.83 0.75 -3.00
CA MET A 39 15.75 0.51 -1.88
C MET A 39 15.27 1.15 -0.57
N LEU A 40 14.64 2.33 -0.66
CA LEU A 40 14.07 3.01 0.50
C LEU A 40 12.88 2.23 1.08
N LEU A 41 12.01 1.70 0.21
CA LEU A 41 10.89 0.85 0.60
C LEU A 41 11.39 -0.47 1.22
N GLU A 42 12.37 -1.12 0.62
CA GLU A 42 12.96 -2.36 1.14
C GLU A 42 13.59 -2.15 2.52
N ASP A 43 14.34 -1.06 2.72
CA ASP A 43 14.93 -0.71 4.02
C ASP A 43 13.84 -0.43 5.08
N ALA A 44 12.78 0.32 4.73
CA ALA A 44 11.65 0.57 5.62
C ALA A 44 10.89 -0.71 5.96
N SER A 45 10.68 -1.58 4.97
CA SER A 45 10.06 -2.90 5.14
C SER A 45 10.85 -3.78 6.12
N GLY A 46 12.16 -3.84 5.97
CA GLY A 46 13.04 -4.57 6.89
C GLY A 46 12.94 -4.05 8.33
N ARG A 47 12.87 -2.71 8.51
CA ARG A 47 12.67 -2.11 9.83
C ARG A 47 11.28 -2.38 10.40
N ALA A 48 10.23 -2.32 9.59
CA ALA A 48 8.88 -2.69 10.00
C ALA A 48 8.83 -4.14 10.50
N HIS A 49 9.42 -5.06 9.74
CA HIS A 49 9.50 -6.48 10.12
C HIS A 49 10.27 -6.67 11.43
N ALA A 50 11.44 -6.04 11.58
CA ALA A 50 12.24 -6.07 12.80
C ALA A 50 11.51 -5.47 14.02
N ALA A 51 10.58 -4.54 13.79
CA ALA A 51 9.74 -3.95 14.81
C ALA A 51 8.48 -4.80 15.15
N GLY A 52 8.35 -6.01 14.59
CA GLY A 52 7.23 -6.93 14.83
C GLY A 52 5.95 -6.60 14.06
N MET A 53 6.03 -5.74 13.04
CA MET A 53 4.88 -5.46 12.18
C MET A 53 4.67 -6.58 11.15
N ARG A 54 3.44 -6.80 10.75
CA ARG A 54 3.10 -7.61 9.57
C ARG A 54 3.37 -6.80 8.32
N VAL A 55 4.10 -7.36 7.40
CA VAL A 55 4.52 -6.66 6.19
C VAL A 55 3.81 -7.23 4.97
N LEU A 56 3.21 -6.34 4.18
CA LEU A 56 2.56 -6.64 2.92
C LEU A 56 3.29 -5.92 1.79
N HIS A 57 3.42 -6.57 0.65
CA HIS A 57 4.06 -6.02 -0.54
C HIS A 57 3.19 -6.19 -1.77
N ALA A 58 3.20 -5.18 -2.64
CA ALA A 58 2.81 -5.30 -4.03
C ALA A 58 3.74 -4.46 -4.90
N ARG A 59 3.86 -4.84 -6.15
CA ARG A 59 4.58 -4.08 -7.15
C ARG A 59 3.73 -3.89 -8.39
N GLY A 60 3.62 -2.66 -8.87
CA GLY A 60 3.05 -2.38 -10.18
C GLY A 60 3.93 -2.95 -11.29
N ILE A 61 3.34 -3.72 -12.19
CA ILE A 61 4.04 -4.33 -13.34
C ILE A 61 3.34 -3.89 -14.62
N GLU A 62 4.07 -3.27 -15.54
CA GLU A 62 3.51 -2.70 -16.77
C GLU A 62 2.69 -3.72 -17.58
N SER A 63 3.16 -4.96 -17.71
CA SER A 63 2.46 -6.03 -18.41
C SER A 63 1.16 -6.48 -17.71
N GLU A 64 1.01 -6.22 -16.43
CA GLU A 64 -0.15 -6.57 -15.62
C GLU A 64 -1.11 -5.40 -15.35
N ALA A 65 -0.76 -4.18 -15.78
CA ALA A 65 -1.55 -2.98 -15.56
C ALA A 65 -3.00 -3.05 -16.11
N ARG A 66 -3.29 -4.04 -16.95
CA ARG A 66 -4.63 -4.31 -17.50
C ARG A 66 -5.29 -5.55 -16.89
N VAL A 67 -4.63 -6.25 -15.98
CA VAL A 67 -5.16 -7.46 -15.32
C VAL A 67 -5.88 -7.01 -14.04
N PRO A 68 -7.24 -7.03 -13.99
CA PRO A 68 -7.97 -6.51 -12.85
C PRO A 68 -7.56 -7.22 -11.55
N PHE A 69 -7.31 -6.45 -10.51
CA PHE A 69 -6.97 -6.90 -9.17
C PHE A 69 -5.67 -7.70 -9.02
N ALA A 70 -4.77 -7.68 -10.01
CA ALA A 70 -3.49 -8.38 -9.92
C ALA A 70 -2.64 -7.85 -8.76
N GLY A 71 -2.47 -6.54 -8.68
CA GLY A 71 -1.71 -5.92 -7.59
C GLY A 71 -2.39 -6.06 -6.22
N LEU A 72 -3.72 -6.03 -6.18
CA LEU A 72 -4.46 -6.24 -4.93
C LEU A 72 -4.31 -7.67 -4.42
N LEU A 73 -4.37 -8.66 -5.30
CA LEU A 73 -4.12 -10.06 -4.95
C LEU A 73 -2.71 -10.25 -4.38
N GLU A 74 -1.70 -9.67 -5.01
CA GLU A 74 -0.32 -9.73 -4.52
C GLU A 74 -0.23 -9.13 -3.11
N LEU A 75 -0.76 -7.92 -2.92
CA LEU A 75 -0.75 -7.21 -1.63
C LEU A 75 -1.45 -7.99 -0.53
N LEU A 76 -2.64 -8.50 -0.79
CA LEU A 76 -3.50 -9.11 0.22
C LEU A 76 -3.22 -10.61 0.45
N ARG A 77 -2.41 -11.27 -0.39
CA ARG A 77 -2.15 -12.70 -0.27
C ARG A 77 -1.79 -13.16 1.14
N PRO A 78 -0.90 -12.49 1.89
CA PRO A 78 -0.58 -12.90 3.26
C PRO A 78 -1.74 -12.71 4.26
N ALA A 79 -2.71 -11.85 3.93
CA ALA A 79 -3.84 -11.52 4.79
C ALA A 79 -5.10 -12.37 4.52
N LEU A 80 -5.12 -13.18 3.45
CA LEU A 80 -6.33 -13.89 2.99
C LEU A 80 -6.90 -14.86 4.05
N PHE A 81 -6.11 -15.37 4.96
CA PHE A 81 -6.61 -16.21 6.05
C PHE A 81 -7.54 -15.44 7.02
N ALA A 82 -7.48 -14.10 7.04
CA ALA A 82 -8.36 -13.27 7.85
C ALA A 82 -9.72 -12.97 7.18
N LEU A 83 -9.98 -13.48 5.96
CA LEU A 83 -11.26 -13.32 5.25
C LEU A 83 -12.48 -13.81 6.07
N GLU A 84 -12.30 -14.83 6.90
CA GLU A 84 -13.35 -15.31 7.79
C GLU A 84 -13.76 -14.31 8.89
N ARG A 85 -12.95 -13.30 9.14
CA ARG A 85 -13.19 -12.26 10.17
C ARG A 85 -13.99 -11.07 9.64
N ILE A 86 -14.21 -10.96 8.33
CA ILE A 86 -14.94 -9.85 7.72
C ILE A 86 -16.39 -10.27 7.35
N PRO A 87 -17.31 -9.29 7.19
CA PRO A 87 -18.70 -9.59 6.84
C PRO A 87 -18.82 -10.42 5.56
N ALA A 88 -19.71 -11.43 5.56
CA ALA A 88 -19.88 -12.37 4.45
C ALA A 88 -20.11 -11.72 3.07
N PRO A 89 -20.89 -10.61 2.92
CA PRO A 89 -21.01 -9.94 1.62
C PRO A 89 -19.70 -9.33 1.12
N GLN A 90 -18.88 -8.77 2.02
CA GLN A 90 -17.56 -8.20 1.68
C GLN A 90 -16.58 -9.31 1.31
N ARG A 91 -16.56 -10.41 2.08
CA ARG A 91 -15.76 -11.59 1.75
C ARG A 91 -16.11 -12.11 0.35
N ALA A 92 -17.38 -12.32 0.05
CA ALA A 92 -17.80 -12.81 -1.26
C ALA A 92 -17.41 -11.86 -2.41
N ALA A 93 -17.49 -10.55 -2.20
CA ALA A 93 -17.06 -9.55 -3.18
C ALA A 93 -15.55 -9.63 -3.43
N LEU A 94 -14.74 -9.72 -2.36
CA LEU A 94 -13.28 -9.79 -2.48
C LEU A 94 -12.82 -11.13 -3.09
N GLU A 95 -13.36 -12.25 -2.65
CA GLU A 95 -13.10 -13.57 -3.25
C GLU A 95 -13.44 -13.59 -4.74
N GLY A 96 -14.58 -13.00 -5.12
CA GLY A 96 -14.98 -12.86 -6.52
C GLY A 96 -14.01 -12.01 -7.33
N ALA A 97 -13.58 -10.87 -6.79
CA ALA A 97 -12.63 -9.97 -7.44
C ALA A 97 -11.26 -10.61 -7.61
N LEU A 98 -10.75 -11.24 -6.58
CA LEU A 98 -9.43 -11.92 -6.60
C LEU A 98 -9.43 -13.19 -7.47
N ALA A 99 -10.60 -13.70 -7.88
CA ALA A 99 -10.72 -14.72 -8.92
C ALA A 99 -10.64 -14.16 -10.35
N LEU A 100 -10.24 -12.90 -10.51
CA LEU A 100 -10.01 -12.20 -11.77
C LEU A 100 -11.27 -12.09 -12.66
N ARG A 101 -12.47 -12.02 -12.05
CA ARG A 101 -13.72 -11.76 -12.76
C ARG A 101 -13.90 -10.27 -12.99
N PRO A 102 -14.45 -9.83 -14.14
CA PRO A 102 -14.78 -8.43 -14.36
C PRO A 102 -15.71 -7.93 -13.26
N ALA A 103 -15.34 -6.82 -12.60
CA ALA A 103 -16.15 -6.21 -11.56
C ALA A 103 -17.08 -5.15 -12.16
N THR A 104 -18.34 -5.11 -11.70
CA THR A 104 -19.26 -3.99 -11.95
C THR A 104 -18.88 -2.80 -11.05
N ALA A 105 -19.44 -1.62 -11.33
CA ALA A 105 -19.18 -0.45 -10.48
C ALA A 105 -19.60 -0.66 -9.02
N GLN A 106 -20.67 -1.43 -8.80
CA GLN A 106 -21.15 -1.77 -7.45
C GLN A 106 -20.23 -2.76 -6.76
N GLU A 107 -19.67 -3.71 -7.51
CA GLU A 107 -18.68 -4.67 -7.02
C GLU A 107 -17.37 -3.96 -6.65
N ARG A 108 -16.92 -2.95 -7.40
CA ARG A 108 -15.71 -2.16 -7.07
C ARG A 108 -15.83 -1.48 -5.69
N PHE A 109 -16.99 -0.88 -5.39
CA PHE A 109 -17.22 -0.31 -4.07
C PHE A 109 -17.16 -1.39 -2.97
N ALA A 110 -17.82 -2.53 -3.20
CA ALA A 110 -17.80 -3.65 -2.26
C ALA A 110 -16.39 -4.22 -2.05
N VAL A 111 -15.57 -4.30 -3.12
CA VAL A 111 -14.17 -4.73 -3.03
C VAL A 111 -13.32 -3.72 -2.24
N GLY A 112 -13.50 -2.42 -2.45
CA GLY A 112 -12.82 -1.39 -1.66
C GLY A 112 -13.17 -1.48 -0.16
N ALA A 113 -14.45 -1.66 0.16
CA ALA A 113 -14.90 -1.85 1.53
C ALA A 113 -14.37 -3.16 2.14
N ALA A 114 -14.32 -4.23 1.36
CA ALA A 114 -13.76 -5.52 1.78
C ALA A 114 -12.24 -5.43 2.01
N THR A 115 -11.52 -4.69 1.17
CA THR A 115 -10.08 -4.42 1.32
C THR A 115 -9.82 -3.69 2.63
N LEU A 116 -10.59 -2.63 2.93
CA LEU A 116 -10.51 -1.91 4.21
C LEU A 116 -10.73 -2.86 5.39
N SER A 117 -11.83 -3.62 5.36
CA SER A 117 -12.19 -4.54 6.46
C SER A 117 -11.16 -5.67 6.63
N LEU A 118 -10.63 -6.21 5.54
CA LEU A 118 -9.62 -7.27 5.61
C LEU A 118 -8.31 -6.75 6.20
N LEU A 119 -7.85 -5.57 5.78
CA LEU A 119 -6.63 -4.98 6.33
C LEU A 119 -6.81 -4.62 7.81
N ALA A 120 -7.97 -4.08 8.21
CA ALA A 120 -8.28 -3.82 9.62
C ALA A 120 -8.30 -5.12 10.45
N ALA A 121 -9.01 -6.16 10.00
CA ALA A 121 -9.03 -7.47 10.67
C ALA A 121 -7.64 -8.12 10.73
N TYR A 122 -6.84 -7.96 9.68
CA TYR A 122 -5.46 -8.46 9.67
C TYR A 122 -4.57 -7.70 10.65
N ALA A 123 -4.85 -6.41 10.88
CA ALA A 123 -4.10 -5.56 11.79
C ALA A 123 -4.47 -5.74 13.28
N GLU A 124 -5.55 -6.46 13.61
CA GLU A 124 -5.96 -6.73 15.00
C GLU A 124 -4.89 -7.48 15.80
N ASP A 125 -4.17 -8.40 15.16
CA ASP A 125 -3.18 -9.24 15.87
C ASP A 125 -1.79 -8.57 15.95
N ALA A 126 -1.43 -7.72 15.00
CA ALA A 126 -0.19 -6.95 14.99
C ALA A 126 -0.28 -5.80 13.98
N PRO A 127 0.39 -4.66 14.20
CA PRO A 127 0.40 -3.55 13.27
C PRO A 127 0.87 -3.97 11.87
N VAL A 128 0.31 -3.36 10.84
CA VAL A 128 0.56 -3.69 9.43
C VAL A 128 1.35 -2.57 8.76
N ALA A 129 2.34 -2.93 7.97
CA ALA A 129 3.05 -2.06 7.05
C ALA A 129 2.87 -2.58 5.63
N ALA A 130 2.15 -1.84 4.78
CA ALA A 130 1.90 -2.19 3.39
C ALA A 130 2.77 -1.32 2.47
N PHE A 131 3.51 -1.94 1.57
CA PHE A 131 4.40 -1.28 0.63
C PHE A 131 3.96 -1.58 -0.80
N VAL A 132 3.73 -0.53 -1.59
CA VAL A 132 3.38 -0.64 -3.01
C VAL A 132 4.45 0.06 -3.83
N ASP A 133 5.30 -0.70 -4.52
CA ASP A 133 6.34 -0.14 -5.40
C ASP A 133 5.82 0.01 -6.83
N ASP A 134 6.43 0.91 -7.61
CA ASP A 134 6.07 1.19 -9.00
C ASP A 134 4.55 1.37 -9.21
N ALA A 135 3.86 2.05 -8.29
CA ALA A 135 2.40 2.11 -8.21
C ALA A 135 1.73 2.79 -9.42
N HIS A 136 2.48 3.50 -10.27
CA HIS A 136 2.03 4.01 -11.56
C HIS A 136 1.71 2.88 -12.57
N TRP A 137 2.19 1.66 -12.33
CA TRP A 137 1.84 0.45 -13.08
C TRP A 137 0.79 -0.44 -12.40
N LEU A 138 0.25 0.00 -11.27
CA LEU A 138 -0.83 -0.76 -10.61
C LEU A 138 -2.07 -0.75 -11.50
N ASP A 139 -2.73 -1.91 -11.63
CA ASP A 139 -4.00 -1.99 -12.37
C ASP A 139 -5.08 -1.11 -11.72
N GLY A 140 -5.96 -0.53 -12.55
CA GLY A 140 -6.95 0.45 -12.10
C GLY A 140 -7.92 -0.09 -11.04
N SER A 141 -8.24 -1.39 -11.08
CA SER A 141 -9.14 -2.01 -10.09
C SER A 141 -8.49 -2.15 -8.71
N SER A 142 -7.20 -2.53 -8.68
CA SER A 142 -6.38 -2.55 -7.46
C SER A 142 -6.19 -1.14 -6.90
N ALA A 143 -5.88 -0.17 -7.77
CA ALA A 143 -5.71 1.23 -7.42
C ALA A 143 -6.97 1.82 -6.76
N ASP A 144 -8.15 1.61 -7.36
CA ASP A 144 -9.44 2.05 -6.81
C ASP A 144 -9.73 1.45 -5.43
N ALA A 145 -9.52 0.14 -5.27
CA ALA A 145 -9.77 -0.55 -4.01
C ALA A 145 -8.82 -0.10 -2.90
N LEU A 146 -7.54 0.06 -3.23
CA LEU A 146 -6.53 0.51 -2.28
C LEU A 146 -6.77 1.97 -1.86
N LEU A 147 -7.04 2.87 -2.82
CA LEU A 147 -7.34 4.27 -2.55
C LEU A 147 -8.60 4.42 -1.69
N PHE A 148 -9.63 3.59 -1.95
CA PHE A 148 -10.84 3.56 -1.13
C PHE A 148 -10.53 3.24 0.34
N ALA A 149 -9.69 2.23 0.58
CA ALA A 149 -9.26 1.84 1.92
C ALA A 149 -8.39 2.92 2.58
N MET A 150 -7.38 3.43 1.86
CA MET A 150 -6.45 4.45 2.35
C MET A 150 -7.17 5.71 2.85
N ARG A 151 -8.19 6.16 2.12
CA ARG A 151 -8.99 7.34 2.52
C ARG A 151 -9.84 7.15 3.77
N ARG A 152 -9.95 5.90 4.28
CA ARG A 152 -10.84 5.53 5.41
C ARG A 152 -10.11 4.99 6.61
N PHE A 153 -8.82 4.76 6.52
CA PHE A 153 -8.01 4.46 7.70
C PHE A 153 -7.96 5.69 8.63
N VAL A 154 -8.26 5.52 9.90
CA VAL A 154 -8.25 6.60 10.90
C VAL A 154 -7.43 6.20 12.12
N ALA A 155 -7.87 5.20 12.85
CA ALA A 155 -7.24 4.70 14.08
C ALA A 155 -6.80 3.24 13.94
N ASP A 156 -6.61 2.79 12.69
CA ASP A 156 -6.15 1.44 12.41
C ASP A 156 -4.62 1.37 12.55
N PRO A 157 -4.05 0.29 13.09
CA PRO A 157 -2.60 0.13 13.21
C PRO A 157 -1.96 -0.23 11.85
N ILE A 158 -2.13 0.66 10.86
CA ILE A 158 -1.76 0.42 9.46
C ILE A 158 -0.93 1.59 8.93
N ALA A 159 0.26 1.31 8.42
CA ALA A 159 1.03 2.23 7.58
C ALA A 159 0.99 1.76 6.13
N VAL A 160 0.73 2.67 5.19
CA VAL A 160 0.79 2.39 3.74
C VAL A 160 1.83 3.31 3.11
N VAL A 161 2.80 2.73 2.43
CA VAL A 161 3.83 3.45 1.69
C VAL A 161 3.71 3.10 0.22
N VAL A 162 3.47 4.12 -0.61
CA VAL A 162 3.25 3.97 -2.05
C VAL A 162 4.35 4.69 -2.80
N ALA A 163 5.14 3.99 -3.62
CA ALA A 163 6.17 4.60 -4.45
C ALA A 163 5.67 4.82 -5.88
N VAL A 164 5.82 6.06 -6.36
CA VAL A 164 5.47 6.44 -7.72
C VAL A 164 6.64 7.13 -8.42
N ARG A 165 6.67 7.05 -9.75
CA ARG A 165 7.63 7.78 -10.55
C ARG A 165 7.16 9.22 -10.74
N GLN A 166 8.03 10.17 -10.54
CA GLN A 166 7.74 11.58 -10.81
C GLN A 166 7.45 11.78 -12.30
N GLY A 167 6.32 12.46 -12.59
CA GLY A 167 5.88 12.75 -13.95
C GLY A 167 5.07 11.64 -14.63
N GLU A 168 4.90 10.47 -14.00
CA GLU A 168 3.98 9.44 -14.48
C GLU A 168 2.63 9.55 -13.75
N PRO A 169 1.50 9.49 -14.47
CA PRO A 169 0.18 9.51 -13.85
C PRO A 169 -0.01 8.36 -12.86
N SER A 170 -0.58 8.65 -11.71
CA SER A 170 -0.84 7.64 -10.68
C SER A 170 -2.16 7.89 -9.97
N PHE A 171 -2.75 6.85 -9.41
CA PHE A 171 -3.99 6.91 -8.66
C PHE A 171 -3.91 7.76 -7.37
N VAL A 172 -2.70 8.13 -6.94
CA VAL A 172 -2.49 8.97 -5.75
C VAL A 172 -2.39 10.46 -6.07
N ASP A 173 -2.32 10.87 -7.34
CA ASP A 173 -2.07 12.27 -7.74
C ASP A 173 -3.18 13.23 -7.25
N ASP A 174 -4.45 12.79 -7.32
CA ASP A 174 -5.61 13.59 -6.89
C ASP A 174 -6.08 13.22 -5.46
N ALA A 175 -5.24 12.56 -4.68
CA ALA A 175 -5.68 11.98 -3.40
C ALA A 175 -5.38 12.86 -2.17
N ASP A 176 -4.70 13.99 -2.33
CA ASP A 176 -4.25 14.89 -1.24
C ASP A 176 -3.56 14.12 -0.09
N LEU A 177 -2.62 13.25 -0.46
CA LEU A 177 -1.88 12.40 0.47
C LEU A 177 -0.50 12.98 0.81
N PRO A 178 -0.01 12.78 2.04
CA PRO A 178 1.35 13.17 2.43
C PRO A 178 2.39 12.62 1.45
N THR A 179 3.20 13.51 0.88
CA THR A 179 4.17 13.14 -0.16
C THR A 179 5.60 13.42 0.29
N LEU A 180 6.43 12.39 0.26
CA LEU A 180 7.86 12.41 0.47
C LEU A 180 8.58 12.43 -0.88
N GLN A 181 9.13 13.58 -1.25
CA GLN A 181 9.92 13.69 -2.46
C GLN A 181 11.37 13.24 -2.23
N VAL A 182 11.79 12.21 -2.95
CA VAL A 182 13.18 11.70 -2.97
C VAL A 182 13.95 12.42 -4.06
N ARG A 183 14.98 13.15 -3.67
CA ARG A 183 15.84 13.92 -4.59
C ARG A 183 17.21 13.26 -4.75
N GLY A 184 17.99 13.69 -5.73
CA GLY A 184 19.39 13.29 -5.86
C GLY A 184 20.17 13.53 -4.56
N LEU A 185 21.16 12.67 -4.29
CA LEU A 185 22.10 12.93 -3.20
C LEU A 185 22.98 14.09 -3.60
N ASP A 186 23.08 15.11 -2.74
CA ASP A 186 24.07 16.17 -2.93
C ASP A 186 25.47 15.52 -2.91
N ARG A 187 26.28 15.86 -3.89
CA ARG A 187 27.70 15.46 -3.90
C ARG A 187 28.45 16.48 -3.04
N ASP A 188 28.62 16.15 -1.77
CA ASP A 188 29.65 16.79 -0.96
C ASP A 188 31.04 16.26 -1.33
#